data_341b8596e870f3af1d208b58f8a5a174
#
_entry.id   341b8596e870f3af1d208b58f8a5a174
#
_cell.length_a   1.000
_cell.length_b   1.000
_cell.length_c   1.000
_cell.angle_alpha   90.00
_cell.angle_beta   90.00
_cell.angle_gamma   90.00
#
_symmetry.space_group_name_H-M   'P 1'
#
loop_
_entity.id
_entity.type
_entity.pdbx_description
1 polymer ?
#
loop_
_entity_poly.entity_id
_entity_poly.type
_entity_poly.pdbx_seq_one_letter_code
_entity_poly.pdbx_strand_id
1 'polypeptide(L)'
;EGGAKPNAIPRNAVVSIAVKSADKAKAVNDEYYDMVIGSDRIKISAATPHGVFNGTQTLLAMLKDKKAPYRLGAMSVEDYPDLLYRGQMIDIARNFTTADNLKKLVDIFASYKMNVLHFHFADDEAWRLEIPGLEELTAVGSRRGHTTDESRCLYPCYDGGYDPDAST
;
A
#
# COMPACT_ATOMS: atom_id res chain seq x y z
N GLU A 1 -18.44 9.47 36.27
CA GLU A 1 -17.88 9.04 34.96
C GLU A 1 -17.55 10.29 34.16
N GLY A 2 -16.38 10.87 34.37
CA GLY A 2 -15.90 12.05 33.69
C GLY A 2 -15.00 11.64 32.50
N GLY A 3 -15.60 11.31 31.37
CA GLY A 3 -14.84 11.15 30.14
C GLY A 3 -14.19 12.48 29.75
N ALA A 4 -12.86 12.52 29.70
CA ALA A 4 -12.14 13.70 29.25
C ALA A 4 -12.63 14.11 27.85
N LYS A 5 -13.09 15.37 27.71
CA LYS A 5 -13.51 15.87 26.40
C LYS A 5 -12.31 15.85 25.44
N PRO A 6 -12.46 15.33 24.23
CA PRO A 6 -11.37 15.32 23.27
C PRO A 6 -10.91 16.75 22.97
N ASN A 7 -9.63 17.03 23.17
CA ASN A 7 -9.04 18.31 22.85
C ASN A 7 -9.01 18.55 21.34
N ALA A 8 -9.34 19.78 20.92
CA ALA A 8 -9.15 20.17 19.53
C ALA A 8 -7.64 20.21 19.24
N ILE A 9 -7.23 19.63 18.11
CA ILE A 9 -5.87 19.82 17.61
C ILE A 9 -5.77 21.30 17.18
N PRO A 10 -4.85 22.09 17.76
CA PRO A 10 -4.68 23.49 17.36
C PRO A 10 -4.35 23.58 15.87
N ARG A 11 -4.71 24.70 15.21
CA ARG A 11 -4.37 24.93 13.79
C ARG A 11 -2.87 24.93 13.50
N ASN A 12 -2.07 25.18 14.54
CA ASN A 12 -0.60 25.18 14.54
C ASN A 12 0.00 23.96 15.25
N ALA A 13 -0.76 22.87 15.42
CA ALA A 13 -0.23 21.65 16.02
C ALA A 13 0.96 21.14 15.20
N VAL A 14 2.04 20.83 15.90
CA VAL A 14 3.26 20.31 15.30
C VAL A 14 3.22 18.80 15.32
N VAL A 15 3.32 18.18 14.15
CA VAL A 15 3.61 16.75 14.03
C VAL A 15 5.12 16.59 14.05
N SER A 16 5.67 16.01 15.10
CA SER A 16 7.09 15.74 15.25
C SER A 16 7.36 14.27 14.96
N ILE A 17 8.21 14.01 13.97
CA ILE A 17 8.62 12.67 13.57
C ILE A 17 10.08 12.48 13.93
N ALA A 18 10.42 11.40 14.64
CA ALA A 18 11.78 11.09 15.02
C ALA A 18 12.12 9.62 14.80
N VAL A 19 13.18 9.37 14.04
CA VAL A 19 13.84 8.08 14.04
C VAL A 19 14.81 8.09 15.21
N LYS A 20 14.59 7.22 16.18
CA LYS A 20 15.46 7.08 17.35
C LYS A 20 16.11 5.69 17.32
N SER A 21 17.38 5.62 17.71
CA SER A 21 17.97 4.35 18.12
C SER A 21 17.23 3.88 19.38
N ALA A 22 16.26 3.02 19.21
CA ALA A 22 15.46 2.53 20.33
C ALA A 22 15.88 1.12 20.69
N ASP A 23 16.41 0.95 21.90
CA ASP A 23 16.70 -0.38 22.44
C ASP A 23 15.44 -1.24 22.56
N LYS A 24 14.27 -0.62 22.75
CA LYS A 24 12.97 -1.30 22.75
C LYS A 24 12.54 -1.81 21.36
N ALA A 25 12.80 -1.05 20.30
CA ALA A 25 12.36 -1.43 18.95
C ALA A 25 13.13 -2.64 18.41
N LYS A 26 14.42 -2.77 18.74
CA LYS A 26 15.18 -3.97 18.38
C LYS A 26 14.69 -5.24 19.07
N ALA A 27 14.06 -5.09 20.23
CA ALA A 27 13.53 -6.22 20.99
C ALA A 27 12.19 -6.73 20.44
N VAL A 28 11.49 -5.91 19.62
CA VAL A 28 10.17 -6.25 19.07
C VAL A 28 10.27 -6.56 17.56
N ASN A 29 10.40 -5.54 16.73
CA ASN A 29 10.72 -5.66 15.31
C ASN A 29 11.05 -4.28 14.71
N ASP A 30 11.54 -4.24 13.48
CA ASP A 30 11.93 -3.01 12.78
C ASP A 30 10.77 -2.07 12.45
N GLU A 31 9.54 -2.55 12.53
CA GLU A 31 8.33 -1.81 12.21
C GLU A 31 7.61 -1.24 13.44
N TYR A 32 8.19 -1.43 14.63
CA TYR A 32 7.67 -0.85 15.87
C TYR A 32 7.68 0.67 15.84
N TYR A 33 6.65 1.28 16.40
CA TYR A 33 6.60 2.71 16.67
C TYR A 33 5.89 3.01 17.99
N ASP A 34 6.19 4.17 18.54
CA ASP A 34 5.41 4.82 19.59
C ASP A 34 4.81 6.14 19.07
N MET A 35 3.58 6.43 19.43
CA MET A 35 2.91 7.68 19.11
C MET A 35 2.25 8.26 20.34
N VAL A 36 2.57 9.53 20.64
CA VAL A 36 1.98 10.28 21.75
C VAL A 36 1.19 11.46 21.19
N ILE A 37 -0.09 11.53 21.49
CA ILE A 37 -0.99 12.63 21.14
C ILE A 37 -1.19 13.45 22.40
N GLY A 38 -0.63 14.65 22.42
CA GLY A 38 -0.77 15.63 23.50
C GLY A 38 -1.77 16.74 23.14
N SER A 39 -1.82 17.76 23.98
CA SER A 39 -2.69 18.93 23.77
C SER A 39 -2.20 19.88 22.68
N ASP A 40 -0.90 19.90 22.41
CA ASP A 40 -0.22 20.86 21.53
C ASP A 40 0.56 20.20 20.39
N ARG A 41 0.84 18.91 20.53
CA ARG A 41 1.66 18.18 19.55
C ARG A 41 1.30 16.71 19.47
N ILE A 42 1.63 16.13 18.30
CA ILE A 42 1.65 14.70 18.07
C ILE A 42 3.11 14.31 17.81
N LYS A 43 3.59 13.30 18.51
CA LYS A 43 4.95 12.79 18.36
C LYS A 43 4.88 11.33 17.93
N ILE A 44 5.54 11.00 16.82
CA ILE A 44 5.73 9.62 16.35
C ILE A 44 7.23 9.33 16.43
N SER A 45 7.61 8.25 17.09
CA SER A 45 9.00 7.82 17.22
C SER A 45 9.11 6.34 16.85
N ALA A 46 10.17 5.97 16.16
CA ALA A 46 10.49 4.59 15.79
C ALA A 46 11.99 4.42 15.62
N ALA A 47 12.46 3.18 15.57
CA ALA A 47 13.87 2.88 15.29
C ALA A 47 14.21 2.97 13.81
N THR A 48 13.21 2.84 12.93
CA THR A 48 13.39 2.80 11.48
C THR A 48 12.41 3.74 10.78
N PRO A 49 12.70 4.17 9.55
CA PRO A 49 11.72 4.88 8.72
C PRO A 49 10.42 4.08 8.50
N HIS A 50 10.50 2.75 8.47
CA HIS A 50 9.34 1.88 8.28
C HIS A 50 8.37 1.95 9.47
N GLY A 51 8.90 1.91 10.69
CA GLY A 51 8.08 2.12 11.90
C GLY A 51 7.43 3.51 11.93
N VAL A 52 8.16 4.56 11.53
CA VAL A 52 7.59 5.92 11.39
C VAL A 52 6.46 5.95 10.38
N PHE A 53 6.65 5.29 9.24
CA PHE A 53 5.61 5.14 8.22
C PHE A 53 4.34 4.49 8.79
N ASN A 54 4.48 3.37 9.49
CA ASN A 54 3.36 2.68 10.13
C ASN A 54 2.63 3.56 11.15
N GLY A 55 3.36 4.31 11.97
CA GLY A 55 2.78 5.28 12.91
C GLY A 55 2.01 6.39 12.19
N THR A 56 2.53 6.85 11.06
CA THR A 56 1.86 7.85 10.21
C THR A 56 0.56 7.28 9.62
N GLN A 57 0.54 6.05 9.15
CA GLN A 57 -0.68 5.40 8.65
C GLN A 57 -1.74 5.26 9.75
N THR A 58 -1.33 4.94 10.98
CA THR A 58 -2.24 4.92 12.13
C THR A 58 -2.85 6.30 12.39
N LEU A 59 -2.05 7.36 12.40
CA LEU A 59 -2.55 8.72 12.56
C LEU A 59 -3.54 9.10 11.43
N LEU A 60 -3.22 8.78 10.19
CA LEU A 60 -4.12 9.03 9.05
C LEU A 60 -5.44 8.27 9.21
N ALA A 61 -5.40 7.02 9.64
CA ALA A 61 -6.61 6.23 9.91
C ALA A 61 -7.48 6.86 11.01
N MET A 62 -6.88 7.41 12.06
CA MET A 62 -7.60 8.12 13.13
C MET A 62 -8.29 9.40 12.65
N LEU A 63 -7.80 9.99 11.56
CA LEU A 63 -8.31 11.25 10.99
C LEU A 63 -9.28 11.03 9.82
N LYS A 64 -9.31 9.85 9.22
CA LYS A 64 -9.96 9.55 7.94
C LYS A 64 -11.41 10.07 7.83
N ASP A 65 -12.22 9.85 8.86
CA ASP A 65 -13.65 10.21 8.83
C ASP A 65 -13.96 11.47 9.64
N LYS A 66 -12.94 12.22 10.01
CA LYS A 66 -13.09 13.44 10.81
C LYS A 66 -13.12 14.68 9.92
N LYS A 67 -13.98 15.63 10.28
CA LYS A 67 -14.01 16.95 9.64
C LYS A 67 -13.16 17.94 10.44
N ALA A 68 -12.56 18.89 9.74
CA ALA A 68 -11.87 20.01 10.41
C ALA A 68 -12.86 20.87 11.23
N PRO A 69 -12.45 21.38 12.40
CA PRO A 69 -11.17 21.15 13.05
C PRO A 69 -11.07 19.74 13.62
N TYR A 70 -9.96 19.05 13.30
CA TYR A 70 -9.72 17.69 13.78
C TYR A 70 -9.60 17.65 15.30
N ARG A 71 -10.19 16.64 15.92
CA ARG A 71 -10.16 16.43 17.37
C ARG A 71 -9.74 15.01 17.67
N LEU A 72 -8.63 14.88 18.38
CA LEU A 72 -8.15 13.62 18.93
C LEU A 72 -8.03 13.77 20.46
N GLY A 73 -8.40 12.73 21.18
CA GLY A 73 -8.14 12.63 22.61
C GLY A 73 -6.64 12.48 22.86
N ALA A 74 -6.16 12.97 23.99
CA ALA A 74 -4.81 12.68 24.44
C ALA A 74 -4.65 11.17 24.66
N MET A 75 -3.63 10.55 24.04
CA MET A 75 -3.39 9.13 24.12
C MET A 75 -1.93 8.77 23.83
N SER A 76 -1.54 7.59 24.23
CA SER A 76 -0.30 6.94 23.81
C SER A 76 -0.63 5.65 23.07
N VAL A 77 0.07 5.42 21.97
CA VAL A 77 -0.03 4.21 21.16
C VAL A 77 1.35 3.59 21.04
N GLU A 78 1.45 2.32 21.35
CA GLU A 78 2.62 1.49 21.04
C GLU A 78 2.11 0.35 20.16
N ASP A 79 2.72 0.15 18.97
CA ASP A 79 2.23 -0.82 18.02
C ASP A 79 3.35 -1.37 17.14
N TYR A 80 3.17 -2.60 16.72
CA TYR A 80 4.02 -3.31 15.76
C TYR A 80 3.22 -4.45 15.13
N PRO A 81 3.55 -4.86 13.90
CA PRO A 81 2.84 -5.97 13.27
C PRO A 81 3.25 -7.32 13.85
N ASP A 82 2.26 -8.18 14.10
CA ASP A 82 2.50 -9.56 14.53
C ASP A 82 3.06 -10.44 13.40
N LEU A 83 2.74 -10.11 12.14
CA LEU A 83 3.20 -10.84 10.96
C LEU A 83 4.29 -10.04 10.25
N LEU A 84 5.46 -10.64 10.09
CA LEU A 84 6.59 -10.03 9.38
C LEU A 84 6.35 -9.92 7.87
N TYR A 85 5.55 -10.82 7.29
CA TYR A 85 5.16 -10.78 5.89
C TYR A 85 3.68 -10.45 5.76
N ARG A 86 3.38 -9.32 5.12
CA ARG A 86 2.04 -8.85 4.82
C ARG A 86 2.00 -8.45 3.35
N GLY A 87 1.92 -9.47 2.50
CA GLY A 87 2.05 -9.33 1.06
C GLY A 87 0.77 -9.60 0.31
N GLN A 88 0.70 -9.02 -0.89
CA GLN A 88 -0.31 -9.29 -1.90
C GLN A 88 0.36 -9.49 -3.25
N MET A 89 -0.08 -10.50 -3.98
CA MET A 89 0.28 -10.68 -5.38
C MET A 89 -0.79 -10.06 -6.27
N ILE A 90 -0.35 -9.37 -7.32
CA ILE A 90 -1.21 -8.81 -8.38
C ILE A 90 -0.69 -9.36 -9.71
N ASP A 91 -1.55 -10.07 -10.39
CA ASP A 91 -1.29 -10.59 -11.73
C ASP A 91 -1.86 -9.62 -12.77
N ILE A 92 -0.98 -8.92 -13.46
CA ILE A 92 -1.32 -8.02 -14.56
C ILE A 92 -1.05 -8.63 -15.94
N ALA A 93 -0.48 -9.81 -15.97
CA ALA A 93 -0.32 -10.58 -17.21
C ALA A 93 -1.68 -11.11 -17.67
N ARG A 94 -2.43 -11.81 -16.79
CA ARG A 94 -3.74 -12.36 -17.11
C ARG A 94 -4.86 -11.32 -17.05
N ASN A 95 -4.74 -10.34 -16.19
CA ASN A 95 -5.77 -9.31 -16.01
C ASN A 95 -5.13 -7.92 -15.94
N PHE A 96 -5.07 -7.26 -17.08
CA PHE A 96 -4.43 -5.95 -17.20
C PHE A 96 -5.11 -4.90 -16.34
N THR A 97 -4.30 -4.05 -15.74
CA THR A 97 -4.77 -2.81 -15.13
C THR A 97 -3.78 -1.68 -15.37
N THR A 98 -4.27 -0.45 -15.33
CA THR A 98 -3.45 0.74 -15.62
C THR A 98 -2.49 1.05 -14.47
N ALA A 99 -1.38 1.73 -14.77
CA ALA A 99 -0.44 2.22 -13.77
C ALA A 99 -1.11 3.10 -12.70
N ASP A 100 -2.11 3.89 -13.07
CA ASP A 100 -2.85 4.74 -12.12
C ASP A 100 -3.71 3.92 -11.15
N ASN A 101 -4.28 2.82 -11.61
CA ASN A 101 -4.98 1.89 -10.71
C ASN A 101 -4.01 1.16 -9.79
N LEU A 102 -2.84 0.76 -10.29
CA LEU A 102 -1.79 0.16 -9.46
C LEU A 102 -1.30 1.13 -8.37
N LYS A 103 -1.10 2.40 -8.68
CA LYS A 103 -0.76 3.42 -7.68
C LYS A 103 -1.81 3.54 -6.59
N LYS A 104 -3.11 3.54 -6.95
CA LYS A 104 -4.21 3.53 -5.96
C LYS A 104 -4.19 2.28 -5.08
N LEU A 105 -3.87 1.11 -5.65
CA LEU A 105 -3.71 -0.12 -4.87
C LEU A 105 -2.53 -0.03 -3.90
N VAL A 106 -1.40 0.55 -4.33
CA VAL A 106 -0.25 0.80 -3.44
C VAL A 106 -0.65 1.71 -2.27
N ASP A 107 -1.41 2.77 -2.50
CA ASP A 107 -1.92 3.65 -1.43
C ASP A 107 -2.84 2.90 -0.46
N ILE A 108 -3.71 2.02 -0.98
CA ILE A 108 -4.56 1.16 -0.16
C ILE A 108 -3.70 0.21 0.68
N PHE A 109 -2.72 -0.48 0.08
CA PHE A 109 -1.82 -1.39 0.80
C PHE A 109 -1.03 -0.67 1.88
N ALA A 110 -0.53 0.53 1.57
CA ALA A 110 0.12 1.40 2.53
C ALA A 110 -0.79 1.70 3.74
N SER A 111 -2.07 1.99 3.51
CA SER A 111 -3.04 2.27 4.58
C SER A 111 -3.30 1.08 5.50
N TYR A 112 -3.10 -0.14 5.00
CA TYR A 112 -3.18 -1.39 5.76
C TYR A 112 -1.82 -1.87 6.29
N LYS A 113 -0.77 -1.04 6.18
CA LYS A 113 0.60 -1.38 6.61
C LYS A 113 1.14 -2.66 5.96
N MET A 114 0.73 -2.95 4.72
CA MET A 114 1.31 -4.05 3.95
C MET A 114 2.74 -3.69 3.54
N ASN A 115 3.64 -4.68 3.54
CA ASN A 115 5.06 -4.44 3.31
C ASN A 115 5.64 -5.15 2.09
N VAL A 116 4.85 -5.97 1.42
CA VAL A 116 5.28 -6.67 0.20
C VAL A 116 4.22 -6.56 -0.88
N LEU A 117 4.64 -6.12 -2.05
CA LEU A 117 3.83 -6.18 -3.26
C LEU A 117 4.54 -7.06 -4.28
N HIS A 118 3.93 -8.19 -4.59
CA HIS A 118 4.41 -9.11 -5.62
C HIS A 118 3.69 -8.83 -6.93
N PHE A 119 4.38 -8.19 -7.86
CA PHE A 119 3.86 -7.99 -9.22
C PHE A 119 4.20 -9.18 -10.10
N HIS A 120 3.18 -9.76 -10.72
CA HIS A 120 3.31 -10.74 -11.77
C HIS A 120 3.11 -10.04 -13.12
N PHE A 121 4.22 -9.63 -13.74
CA PHE A 121 4.21 -8.80 -14.96
C PHE A 121 4.11 -9.57 -16.25
N ALA A 122 4.53 -10.81 -16.25
CA ALA A 122 4.69 -11.60 -17.47
C ALA A 122 4.34 -13.05 -17.20
N ASP A 123 3.63 -13.63 -18.15
CA ASP A 123 3.30 -15.04 -18.21
C ASP A 123 3.04 -15.42 -19.66
N ASP A 124 2.62 -16.67 -19.92
CA ASP A 124 2.30 -17.17 -21.25
C ASP A 124 1.18 -16.40 -21.96
N GLU A 125 0.25 -15.79 -21.21
CA GLU A 125 -0.84 -15.00 -21.79
C GLU A 125 -0.43 -13.59 -22.18
N ALA A 126 0.48 -12.94 -21.44
CA ALA A 126 0.94 -11.61 -21.81
C ALA A 126 2.22 -11.18 -21.11
N TRP A 127 2.98 -10.31 -21.79
CA TRP A 127 4.16 -9.65 -21.27
C TRP A 127 3.91 -8.16 -21.06
N ARG A 128 4.07 -7.63 -19.83
CA ARG A 128 3.75 -6.26 -19.46
C ARG A 128 4.96 -5.41 -19.02
N LEU A 129 6.16 -5.94 -19.16
CA LEU A 129 7.38 -5.25 -18.75
C LEU A 129 8.17 -4.81 -19.97
N GLU A 130 8.36 -3.49 -20.14
CA GLU A 130 9.24 -2.93 -21.16
C GLU A 130 10.70 -3.21 -20.83
N ILE A 131 11.43 -3.79 -21.79
CA ILE A 131 12.87 -4.05 -21.68
C ILE A 131 13.54 -3.35 -22.85
N PRO A 132 14.45 -2.37 -22.61
CA PRO A 132 15.20 -1.73 -23.68
C PRO A 132 15.95 -2.73 -24.57
N GLY A 133 15.73 -2.64 -25.88
CA GLY A 133 16.30 -3.56 -26.86
C GLY A 133 15.47 -4.84 -27.10
N LEU A 134 14.31 -4.99 -26.42
CA LEU A 134 13.36 -6.08 -26.60
C LEU A 134 11.93 -5.55 -26.71
N GLU A 135 11.74 -4.51 -27.51
CA GLU A 135 10.47 -3.77 -27.64
C GLU A 135 9.33 -4.65 -28.14
N GLU A 136 9.65 -5.72 -28.89
CA GLU A 136 8.65 -6.67 -29.39
C GLU A 136 7.92 -7.42 -28.27
N LEU A 137 8.56 -7.61 -27.10
CA LEU A 137 7.93 -8.24 -25.94
C LEU A 137 6.67 -7.50 -25.49
N THR A 138 6.68 -6.17 -25.58
CA THR A 138 5.50 -5.37 -25.24
C THR A 138 4.69 -4.99 -26.47
N ALA A 139 5.31 -4.70 -27.61
CA ALA A 139 4.58 -4.32 -28.82
C ALA A 139 3.63 -5.41 -29.33
N VAL A 140 4.04 -6.66 -29.18
CA VAL A 140 3.27 -7.84 -29.61
C VAL A 140 2.78 -8.63 -28.40
N GLY A 141 3.69 -9.00 -27.49
CA GLY A 141 3.39 -9.90 -26.37
C GLY A 141 2.50 -9.29 -25.27
N SER A 142 2.24 -7.98 -25.27
CA SER A 142 1.31 -7.37 -24.32
C SER A 142 -0.15 -7.44 -24.76
N ARG A 143 -0.41 -7.84 -25.98
CA ARG A 143 -1.76 -7.78 -26.57
C ARG A 143 -2.47 -9.10 -26.40
N ARG A 144 -3.71 -9.02 -25.92
CA ARG A 144 -4.62 -10.17 -25.78
C ARG A 144 -5.94 -9.85 -26.45
N GLY A 145 -6.50 -10.85 -27.09
CA GLY A 145 -7.83 -10.74 -27.67
C GLY A 145 -8.91 -11.21 -26.70
N HIS A 146 -10.07 -10.61 -26.78
CA HIS A 146 -11.28 -11.14 -26.18
C HIS A 146 -11.95 -12.09 -27.16
N THR A 147 -11.91 -13.38 -26.90
CA THR A 147 -12.67 -14.36 -27.67
C THR A 147 -13.37 -15.34 -26.76
N THR A 148 -14.59 -15.70 -27.12
CA THR A 148 -15.33 -16.79 -26.51
C THR A 148 -15.04 -18.13 -27.20
N ASP A 149 -14.24 -18.11 -28.27
CA ASP A 149 -13.81 -19.32 -28.97
C ASP A 149 -12.56 -19.89 -28.32
N GLU A 150 -12.75 -20.75 -27.34
CA GLU A 150 -11.68 -21.47 -26.65
C GLU A 150 -11.05 -22.61 -27.46
N SER A 151 -11.52 -22.84 -28.70
CA SER A 151 -11.04 -23.93 -29.56
C SER A 151 -9.55 -23.81 -29.95
N ARG A 152 -8.99 -22.61 -29.84
CA ARG A 152 -7.58 -22.31 -30.15
C ARG A 152 -6.69 -22.13 -28.92
N CYS A 153 -7.23 -22.32 -27.74
CA CYS A 153 -6.50 -22.16 -26.49
C CYS A 153 -6.04 -23.48 -25.93
N LEU A 154 -4.81 -23.56 -25.48
CA LEU A 154 -4.28 -24.74 -24.79
C LEU A 154 -4.97 -24.98 -23.43
N TYR A 155 -5.48 -23.92 -22.83
CA TYR A 155 -6.25 -23.95 -21.58
C TYR A 155 -7.40 -22.96 -21.69
N PRO A 156 -8.49 -23.16 -20.93
CA PRO A 156 -9.55 -22.16 -20.83
C PRO A 156 -8.91 -20.88 -20.24
N CYS A 157 -8.61 -19.94 -21.09
CA CYS A 157 -8.21 -18.60 -20.71
C CYS A 157 -9.34 -17.65 -21.09
N TYR A 158 -9.58 -16.67 -20.25
CA TYR A 158 -10.65 -15.70 -20.46
C TYR A 158 -10.49 -14.89 -21.76
N ASP A 159 -9.31 -14.97 -22.39
CA ASP A 159 -8.98 -14.24 -23.61
C ASP A 159 -8.15 -15.16 -24.52
N GLY A 160 -8.82 -15.93 -25.33
CA GLY A 160 -8.17 -16.85 -26.26
C GLY A 160 -7.61 -16.15 -27.48
N GLY A 161 -6.28 -15.98 -27.49
CA GLY A 161 -5.57 -15.60 -28.70
C GLY A 161 -5.39 -14.11 -28.93
N TYR A 162 -4.53 -13.80 -29.90
CA TYR A 162 -4.21 -12.44 -30.32
C TYR A 162 -5.33 -11.88 -31.18
N ASP A 163 -5.97 -10.84 -30.72
CA ASP A 163 -6.87 -9.99 -31.50
C ASP A 163 -6.35 -8.56 -31.46
N PRO A 164 -5.82 -8.03 -32.58
CA PRO A 164 -5.27 -6.69 -32.64
C PRO A 164 -6.29 -5.58 -32.37
N ASP A 165 -7.57 -5.85 -32.58
CA ASP A 165 -8.64 -4.85 -32.45
C ASP A 165 -9.31 -4.88 -31.07
N ALA A 166 -9.19 -5.98 -30.34
CA ALA A 166 -9.77 -6.17 -29.02
C ALA A 166 -8.71 -6.34 -27.91
N SER A 167 -7.47 -5.92 -28.16
CA SER A 167 -6.37 -6.10 -27.20
C SER A 167 -6.46 -5.17 -26.00
N THR A 168 -6.29 -5.70 -24.85
CA THR A 168 -6.10 -4.96 -23.58
C THR A 168 -4.62 -4.91 -23.21
#